data_b63c27588f6c6cc2482ccba757e4917c
#
_entry.id   b63c27588f6c6cc2482ccba757e4917c
#
_cell.length_a   1.000
_cell.length_b   1.000
_cell.length_c   1.000
_cell.angle_alpha   90.00
_cell.angle_beta   90.00
_cell.angle_gamma   90.00
#
_symmetry.space_group_name_H-M   'P 1'
#
loop_
_entity.id
_entity.type
_entity.pdbx_description
1 polymer ?
#
loop_
_entity_poly.entity_id
_entity_poly.type
_entity_poly.pdbx_seq_one_letter_code
_entity_poly.pdbx_strand_id
1 'polypeptide(L)'
;MERESSLGGRLRRLMEEEGLSYEQLGERLGMNPQTLNRYVLGQREPKIGTASAMAAALGVDPLGLLGYDVPRRTGQRQSVPILGTIRAGLPMAAEQRVEGWATADVAEPEEHFFLRVTGDSMINAGIRDGDLVLLRRQDTAENGQIVACLVDGEDATLKRFRRQRDMVLLQPENPAYEPKLIPLSDFETGAARIVGVAVRLVREL
;
A
#
# COMPACT_ATOMS: atom_id res chain seq x y z
N MET A 1 14.44 18.48 15.81
CA MET A 1 13.27 17.90 15.17
C MET A 1 12.64 18.76 14.06
N GLU A 2 12.58 20.10 14.15
CA GLU A 2 12.02 20.96 13.07
C GLU A 2 12.89 21.11 11.82
N ARG A 3 14.18 20.86 11.88
CA ARG A 3 15.10 21.00 10.73
C ARG A 3 15.05 19.86 9.71
N GLU A 4 14.61 18.68 10.08
CA GLU A 4 14.52 17.50 9.19
C GLU A 4 13.26 17.51 8.32
N SER A 5 12.18 18.15 8.75
CA SER A 5 10.95 18.30 7.98
C SER A 5 10.98 19.44 6.95
N SER A 6 12.01 20.27 6.94
CA SER A 6 12.18 21.36 5.96
C SER A 6 12.64 20.83 4.59
N LEU A 7 12.38 21.60 3.52
CA LEU A 7 12.91 21.32 2.17
C LEU A 7 14.42 21.04 2.21
N GLY A 8 15.17 21.87 2.93
CA GLY A 8 16.62 21.72 3.04
C GLY A 8 17.06 20.42 3.71
N GLY A 9 16.33 20.00 4.76
CA GLY A 9 16.57 18.72 5.42
C GLY A 9 16.31 17.52 4.49
N ARG A 10 15.26 17.58 3.70
CA ARG A 10 14.92 16.53 2.72
C ARG A 10 15.89 16.44 1.57
N LEU A 11 16.33 17.57 1.03
CA LEU A 11 17.37 17.58 -0.01
C LEU A 11 18.70 17.02 0.52
N ARG A 12 19.06 17.34 1.76
CA ARG A 12 20.27 16.80 2.41
C ARG A 12 20.16 15.29 2.60
N ARG A 13 19.03 14.81 3.11
CA ARG A 13 18.77 13.38 3.27
C ARG A 13 18.88 12.62 1.94
N LEU A 14 18.29 13.15 0.87
CA LEU A 14 18.38 12.57 -0.47
C LEU A 14 19.83 12.52 -0.96
N MET A 15 20.61 13.59 -0.72
CA MET A 15 22.04 13.61 -1.05
C MET A 15 22.81 12.53 -0.28
N GLU A 16 22.50 12.33 0.99
CA GLU A 16 23.12 11.31 1.85
C GLU A 16 22.74 9.89 1.39
N GLU A 17 21.44 9.65 1.13
CA GLU A 17 20.90 8.35 0.69
C GLU A 17 21.44 7.93 -0.70
N GLU A 18 21.56 8.86 -1.64
CA GLU A 18 22.02 8.59 -3.00
C GLU A 18 23.54 8.86 -3.20
N GLY A 19 24.24 9.34 -2.18
CA GLY A 19 25.67 9.66 -2.26
C GLY A 19 26.01 10.80 -3.22
N LEU A 20 25.09 11.77 -3.38
CA LEU A 20 25.23 12.86 -4.35
C LEU A 20 25.96 14.08 -3.78
N SER A 21 26.87 14.66 -4.57
CA SER A 21 27.43 15.98 -4.29
C SER A 21 26.44 17.11 -4.66
N TYR A 22 26.73 18.33 -4.19
CA TYR A 22 25.95 19.52 -4.58
C TYR A 22 25.98 19.79 -6.08
N GLU A 23 27.10 19.48 -6.74
CA GLU A 23 27.26 19.62 -8.19
C GLU A 23 26.37 18.61 -8.92
N GLN A 24 26.42 17.34 -8.52
CA GLN A 24 25.63 16.26 -9.13
C GLN A 24 24.10 16.48 -8.92
N LEU A 25 23.70 16.87 -7.72
CA LEU A 25 22.30 17.18 -7.48
C LEU A 25 21.88 18.46 -8.23
N GLY A 26 22.74 19.47 -8.29
CA GLY A 26 22.51 20.70 -9.07
C GLY A 26 22.31 20.41 -10.55
N GLU A 27 23.14 19.54 -11.13
CA GLU A 27 23.04 19.11 -12.52
C GLU A 27 21.72 18.35 -12.78
N ARG A 28 21.37 17.40 -11.90
CA ARG A 28 20.10 16.65 -11.97
C ARG A 28 18.86 17.56 -11.88
N LEU A 29 18.95 18.63 -11.10
CA LEU A 29 17.87 19.60 -10.93
C LEU A 29 17.91 20.75 -11.96
N GLY A 30 18.89 20.78 -12.87
CA GLY A 30 19.11 21.88 -13.80
C GLY A 30 19.40 23.21 -13.09
N MET A 31 20.08 23.19 -11.95
CA MET A 31 20.23 24.29 -11.02
C MET A 31 21.69 24.55 -10.64
N ASN A 32 22.05 25.84 -10.50
CA ASN A 32 23.37 26.22 -10.02
C ASN A 32 23.59 25.71 -8.58
N PRO A 33 24.74 25.07 -8.28
CA PRO A 33 25.06 24.52 -6.96
C PRO A 33 24.96 25.55 -5.83
N GLN A 34 25.32 26.81 -6.08
CA GLN A 34 25.20 27.90 -5.09
C GLN A 34 23.74 28.20 -4.76
N THR A 35 22.85 28.14 -5.73
CA THR A 35 21.41 28.31 -5.52
C THR A 35 20.82 27.13 -4.74
N LEU A 36 21.23 25.92 -5.09
CA LEU A 36 20.85 24.70 -4.39
C LEU A 36 21.29 24.75 -2.91
N ASN A 37 22.55 25.15 -2.65
CA ASN A 37 23.07 25.28 -1.28
C ASN A 37 22.23 26.24 -0.43
N ARG A 38 21.73 27.35 -1.00
CA ARG A 38 20.84 28.29 -0.28
C ARG A 38 19.52 27.65 0.12
N TYR A 39 18.96 26.76 -0.73
CA TYR A 39 17.76 25.99 -0.41
C TYR A 39 18.03 24.92 0.66
N VAL A 40 19.15 24.23 0.56
CA VAL A 40 19.57 23.21 1.55
C VAL A 40 19.84 23.81 2.92
N LEU A 41 20.39 25.04 2.96
CA LEU A 41 20.64 25.78 4.21
C LEU A 41 19.41 26.52 4.74
N GLY A 42 18.26 26.50 4.02
CA GLY A 42 17.06 27.22 4.41
C GLY A 42 17.18 28.74 4.31
N GLN A 43 18.21 29.25 3.60
CA GLN A 43 18.42 30.68 3.39
C GLN A 43 17.48 31.28 2.35
N ARG A 44 16.83 30.43 1.58
CA ARG A 44 15.86 30.80 0.56
C ARG A 44 14.81 29.69 0.41
N GLU A 45 13.55 30.07 0.26
CA GLU A 45 12.47 29.17 -0.12
C GLU A 45 12.24 29.20 -1.64
N PRO A 46 12.05 28.05 -2.29
CA PRO A 46 11.73 28.00 -3.70
C PRO A 46 10.30 28.49 -3.94
N LYS A 47 10.08 29.16 -5.05
CA LYS A 47 8.72 29.39 -5.56
C LYS A 47 8.09 28.06 -5.93
N ILE A 48 6.76 27.98 -5.93
CA ILE A 48 6.01 26.74 -6.20
C ILE A 48 6.42 26.08 -7.54
N GLY A 49 6.65 26.86 -8.59
CA GLY A 49 7.13 26.35 -9.87
C GLY A 49 8.53 25.74 -9.80
N THR A 50 9.42 26.32 -9.00
CA THR A 50 10.78 25.77 -8.76
C THR A 50 10.69 24.47 -7.96
N ALA A 51 9.85 24.43 -6.92
CA ALA A 51 9.63 23.22 -6.12
C ALA A 51 9.02 22.11 -6.97
N SER A 52 8.06 22.42 -7.87
CA SER A 52 7.49 21.44 -8.80
C SER A 52 8.50 20.89 -9.79
N ALA A 53 9.39 21.75 -10.33
CA ALA A 53 10.46 21.31 -11.23
C ALA A 53 11.49 20.40 -10.50
N MET A 54 11.87 20.78 -9.28
CA MET A 54 12.73 19.95 -8.42
C MET A 54 12.08 18.59 -8.14
N ALA A 55 10.81 18.57 -7.75
CA ALA A 55 10.07 17.37 -7.44
C ALA A 55 9.96 16.43 -8.66
N ALA A 56 9.70 16.98 -9.84
CA ALA A 56 9.66 16.23 -11.09
C ALA A 56 11.02 15.59 -11.43
N ALA A 57 12.12 16.33 -11.26
CA ALA A 57 13.47 15.83 -11.51
C ALA A 57 13.92 14.76 -10.49
N LEU A 58 13.37 14.81 -9.28
CA LEU A 58 13.64 13.86 -8.20
C LEU A 58 12.65 12.69 -8.14
N GLY A 59 11.57 12.72 -8.95
CA GLY A 59 10.52 11.71 -8.91
C GLY A 59 9.70 11.69 -7.64
N VAL A 60 9.59 12.83 -6.93
CA VAL A 60 8.87 12.96 -5.66
C VAL A 60 7.67 13.90 -5.80
N ASP A 61 6.74 13.84 -4.82
CA ASP A 61 5.61 14.76 -4.78
C ASP A 61 6.06 16.18 -4.40
N PRO A 62 5.64 17.24 -5.13
CA PRO A 62 6.02 18.63 -4.85
C PRO A 62 5.63 19.10 -3.44
N LEU A 63 4.45 18.71 -2.95
CA LEU A 63 4.00 19.06 -1.62
C LEU A 63 4.80 18.29 -0.55
N GLY A 64 5.09 17.01 -0.83
CA GLY A 64 5.98 16.21 -0.02
C GLY A 64 7.37 16.83 0.07
N LEU A 65 7.93 17.33 -1.03
CA LEU A 65 9.22 18.03 -1.04
C LEU A 65 9.18 19.32 -0.20
N LEU A 66 8.07 20.06 -0.20
CA LEU A 66 7.88 21.31 0.55
C LEU A 66 7.57 21.11 2.04
N GLY A 67 7.38 19.87 2.53
CA GLY A 67 7.17 19.64 3.95
C GLY A 67 5.73 19.35 4.35
N TYR A 68 4.81 19.33 3.41
CA TYR A 68 3.46 18.91 3.69
C TYR A 68 3.42 17.38 3.84
N ASP A 69 2.68 16.91 4.84
CA ASP A 69 2.43 15.47 5.02
C ASP A 69 1.42 15.02 3.95
N VAL A 70 1.95 14.77 2.77
CA VAL A 70 1.17 14.16 1.69
C VAL A 70 1.50 12.68 1.69
N PRO A 71 0.51 11.80 1.61
CA PRO A 71 0.77 10.39 1.36
C PRO A 71 1.69 10.31 0.14
N ARG A 72 2.82 9.62 0.26
CA ARG A 72 3.76 9.45 -0.87
C ARG A 72 2.97 8.94 -2.07
N ARG A 73 2.65 9.84 -3.00
CA ARG A 73 2.27 9.43 -4.35
C ARG A 73 3.56 8.95 -5.00
N THR A 74 3.88 7.73 -4.78
CA THR A 74 4.88 7.02 -5.58
C THR A 74 4.27 6.92 -6.98
N GLY A 75 4.52 7.91 -7.81
CA GLY A 75 3.94 8.02 -9.15
C GLY A 75 4.48 6.99 -10.15
N GLN A 76 5.02 5.89 -9.67
CA GLN A 76 5.34 4.72 -10.48
C GLN A 76 4.25 3.68 -10.24
N ARG A 77 3.40 3.53 -11.25
CA ARG A 77 2.48 2.40 -11.29
C ARG A 77 3.31 1.13 -11.34
N GLN A 78 3.32 0.41 -10.23
CA GLN A 78 4.03 -0.86 -10.09
C GLN A 78 3.16 -2.01 -10.59
N SER A 79 3.80 -3.01 -11.18
CA SER A 79 3.14 -4.23 -11.60
C SER A 79 2.93 -5.12 -10.38
N VAL A 80 1.68 -5.42 -10.06
CA VAL A 80 1.27 -6.22 -8.89
C VAL A 80 0.53 -7.47 -9.39
N PRO A 81 0.83 -8.67 -8.88
CA PRO A 81 0.20 -9.90 -9.35
C PRO A 81 -1.29 -9.94 -9.02
N ILE A 82 -2.09 -10.49 -9.94
CA ILE A 82 -3.49 -10.85 -9.72
C ILE A 82 -3.53 -12.33 -9.35
N LEU A 83 -4.10 -12.62 -8.18
CA LEU A 83 -4.33 -13.97 -7.69
C LEU A 83 -5.82 -14.30 -7.85
N GLY A 84 -6.13 -15.42 -8.49
CA GLY A 84 -7.52 -15.87 -8.63
C GLY A 84 -8.03 -16.50 -7.35
N THR A 85 -7.30 -17.48 -6.85
CA THR A 85 -7.68 -18.21 -5.63
C THR A 85 -6.44 -18.40 -4.77
N ILE A 86 -6.56 -18.12 -3.49
CA ILE A 86 -5.52 -18.40 -2.49
C ILE A 86 -5.97 -19.63 -1.71
N ARG A 87 -5.24 -20.74 -1.86
CA ARG A 87 -5.57 -22.01 -1.21
C ARG A 87 -4.86 -22.16 0.13
N ALA A 88 -5.53 -22.80 1.07
CA ALA A 88 -4.94 -23.19 2.33
C ALA A 88 -3.91 -24.31 2.14
N GLY A 89 -2.91 -24.35 3.03
CA GLY A 89 -1.90 -25.43 3.06
C GLY A 89 -0.72 -25.23 2.12
N LEU A 90 -0.72 -24.23 1.25
CA LEU A 90 0.39 -23.91 0.36
C LEU A 90 1.14 -22.67 0.84
N PRO A 91 2.49 -22.64 0.77
CA PRO A 91 3.25 -21.41 1.06
C PRO A 91 2.82 -20.31 0.10
N MET A 92 2.56 -19.09 0.61
CA MET A 92 2.09 -17.95 -0.19
C MET A 92 3.01 -17.61 -1.39
N ALA A 93 4.26 -18.04 -1.36
CA ALA A 93 5.25 -17.76 -2.41
C ALA A 93 5.36 -18.84 -3.50
N ALA A 94 4.88 -20.07 -3.28
CA ALA A 94 5.28 -21.20 -4.13
C ALA A 94 4.23 -21.66 -5.16
N GLU A 95 2.91 -21.47 -4.93
CA GLU A 95 1.89 -22.06 -5.80
C GLU A 95 0.61 -21.23 -5.96
N GLN A 96 0.68 -19.92 -5.74
CA GLN A 96 -0.47 -19.08 -6.05
C GLN A 96 -0.60 -18.96 -7.57
N ARG A 97 -1.75 -19.32 -8.08
CA ARG A 97 -2.05 -19.16 -9.50
C ARG A 97 -2.15 -17.68 -9.84
N VAL A 98 -1.03 -17.11 -10.32
CA VAL A 98 -1.04 -15.77 -10.89
C VAL A 98 -1.84 -15.82 -12.18
N GLU A 99 -2.98 -15.15 -12.22
CA GLU A 99 -3.85 -15.04 -13.39
C GLU A 99 -3.41 -13.94 -14.35
N GLY A 100 -2.63 -13.00 -13.85
CA GLY A 100 -2.16 -11.85 -14.62
C GLY A 100 -1.49 -10.81 -13.72
N TRP A 101 -1.32 -9.62 -14.25
CA TRP A 101 -0.70 -8.48 -13.59
C TRP A 101 -1.55 -7.23 -13.80
N ALA A 102 -1.71 -6.44 -12.77
CA ALA A 102 -2.35 -5.13 -12.85
C ALA A 102 -1.44 -4.07 -12.25
N THR A 103 -1.65 -2.82 -12.65
CA THR A 103 -0.84 -1.71 -12.15
C THR A 103 -1.49 -1.08 -10.92
N ALA A 104 -0.71 -0.87 -9.87
CA ALA A 104 -1.12 -0.15 -8.67
C ALA A 104 -0.10 0.93 -8.31
N ASP A 105 -0.58 2.00 -7.70
CA ASP A 105 0.25 3.05 -7.11
C ASP A 105 0.59 2.64 -5.68
N VAL A 106 1.65 1.84 -5.54
CA VAL A 106 2.15 1.30 -4.27
C VAL A 106 3.67 1.43 -4.22
N ALA A 107 4.22 1.65 -3.01
CA ALA A 107 5.66 1.78 -2.82
C ALA A 107 6.37 0.42 -2.87
N GLU A 108 5.73 -0.62 -2.31
CA GLU A 108 6.29 -1.95 -2.12
C GLU A 108 5.39 -2.97 -2.84
N PRO A 109 5.57 -3.18 -4.16
CA PRO A 109 4.70 -4.07 -4.95
C PRO A 109 4.77 -5.53 -4.49
N GLU A 110 5.89 -5.97 -3.91
CA GLU A 110 6.09 -7.29 -3.32
C GLU A 110 5.22 -7.54 -2.07
N GLU A 111 4.85 -6.49 -1.36
CA GLU A 111 3.94 -6.56 -0.21
C GLU A 111 2.47 -6.50 -0.61
N HIS A 112 2.17 -6.40 -1.90
CA HIS A 112 0.81 -6.26 -2.39
C HIS A 112 0.47 -7.36 -3.40
N PHE A 113 -0.82 -7.63 -3.51
CA PHE A 113 -1.40 -8.47 -4.55
C PHE A 113 -2.85 -8.05 -4.81
N PHE A 114 -3.33 -8.29 -6.00
CA PHE A 114 -4.75 -8.24 -6.30
C PHE A 114 -5.39 -9.60 -6.07
N LEU A 115 -6.58 -9.60 -5.50
CA LEU A 115 -7.45 -10.77 -5.43
C LEU A 115 -8.64 -10.53 -6.35
N ARG A 116 -8.91 -11.47 -7.25
CA ARG A 116 -10.16 -11.46 -8.01
C ARG A 116 -11.29 -11.95 -7.12
N VAL A 117 -12.32 -11.13 -7.02
CA VAL A 117 -13.49 -11.44 -6.21
C VAL A 117 -14.38 -12.45 -6.92
N THR A 118 -14.84 -13.46 -6.19
CA THR A 118 -15.84 -14.41 -6.64
C THR A 118 -17.04 -14.36 -5.70
N GLY A 119 -18.23 -14.22 -6.29
CA GLY A 119 -19.47 -14.14 -5.55
C GLY A 119 -19.80 -12.73 -5.05
N ASP A 120 -20.86 -12.64 -4.25
CA ASP A 120 -21.50 -11.37 -3.85
C ASP A 120 -21.55 -11.16 -2.32
N SER A 121 -20.76 -11.92 -1.55
CA SER A 121 -20.78 -11.85 -0.08
C SER A 121 -20.39 -10.47 0.49
N MET A 122 -19.81 -9.59 -0.34
CA MET A 122 -19.35 -8.24 0.04
C MET A 122 -20.05 -7.12 -0.75
N ILE A 123 -21.22 -7.41 -1.33
CA ILE A 123 -21.93 -6.50 -2.25
C ILE A 123 -22.32 -5.18 -1.59
N ASN A 124 -22.71 -5.18 -0.31
CA ASN A 124 -23.07 -3.97 0.43
C ASN A 124 -21.85 -3.12 0.83
N ALA A 125 -20.64 -3.68 0.74
CA ALA A 125 -19.39 -2.91 0.80
C ALA A 125 -18.97 -2.35 -0.57
N GLY A 126 -19.81 -2.52 -1.61
CA GLY A 126 -19.55 -2.09 -2.98
C GLY A 126 -18.61 -3.01 -3.76
N ILE A 127 -18.25 -4.18 -3.19
CA ILE A 127 -17.38 -5.18 -3.84
C ILE A 127 -18.26 -6.23 -4.50
N ARG A 128 -18.06 -6.45 -5.80
CA ARG A 128 -18.89 -7.32 -6.65
C ARG A 128 -18.06 -8.45 -7.24
N ASP A 129 -18.75 -9.46 -7.74
CA ASP A 129 -18.15 -10.52 -8.51
C ASP A 129 -17.33 -9.96 -9.69
N GLY A 130 -16.13 -10.50 -9.91
CA GLY A 130 -15.17 -10.04 -10.93
C GLY A 130 -14.31 -8.85 -10.57
N ASP A 131 -14.62 -8.11 -9.50
CA ASP A 131 -13.78 -6.97 -9.05
C ASP A 131 -12.37 -7.42 -8.69
N LEU A 132 -11.41 -6.50 -8.80
CA LEU A 132 -10.05 -6.67 -8.29
C LEU A 132 -9.89 -5.87 -6.99
N VAL A 133 -9.60 -6.55 -5.90
CA VAL A 133 -9.28 -5.93 -4.62
C VAL A 133 -7.77 -5.97 -4.41
N LEU A 134 -7.15 -4.80 -4.29
CA LEU A 134 -5.75 -4.68 -3.90
C LEU A 134 -5.64 -4.93 -2.40
N LEU A 135 -4.83 -5.90 -2.03
CA LEU A 135 -4.55 -6.27 -0.65
C LEU A 135 -3.08 -6.01 -0.33
N ARG A 136 -2.81 -5.52 0.89
CA ARG A 136 -1.49 -5.52 1.47
C ARG A 136 -1.30 -6.80 2.28
N ARG A 137 -0.18 -7.49 2.07
CA ARG A 137 0.19 -8.70 2.81
C ARG A 137 0.42 -8.37 4.27
N GLN A 138 -0.36 -8.95 5.15
CA GLN A 138 -0.18 -8.89 6.60
C GLN A 138 -1.04 -9.97 7.26
N ASP A 139 -0.64 -10.39 8.45
CA ASP A 139 -1.28 -11.47 9.24
C ASP A 139 -2.18 -10.93 10.37
N THR A 140 -2.24 -9.63 10.53
CA THR A 140 -3.06 -8.94 11.53
C THR A 140 -4.04 -7.95 10.88
N ALA A 141 -5.13 -7.63 11.57
CA ALA A 141 -6.09 -6.62 11.12
C ALA A 141 -6.73 -5.88 12.27
N GLU A 142 -7.21 -4.68 11.99
CA GLU A 142 -8.00 -3.87 12.90
C GLU A 142 -9.50 -4.05 12.68
N ASN A 143 -10.30 -3.79 13.73
CA ASN A 143 -11.75 -3.85 13.64
C ASN A 143 -12.30 -2.94 12.54
N GLY A 144 -13.12 -3.51 11.67
CA GLY A 144 -13.74 -2.79 10.57
C GLY A 144 -13.01 -2.90 9.24
N GLN A 145 -11.76 -3.39 9.22
CA GLN A 145 -11.04 -3.64 7.97
C GLN A 145 -11.64 -4.81 7.20
N ILE A 146 -11.54 -4.77 5.88
CA ILE A 146 -11.87 -5.91 5.01
C ILE A 146 -10.59 -6.71 4.81
N VAL A 147 -10.66 -8.00 5.09
CA VAL A 147 -9.53 -8.92 5.04
C VAL A 147 -9.77 -10.07 4.07
N ALA A 148 -8.71 -10.55 3.46
CA ALA A 148 -8.69 -11.89 2.90
C ALA A 148 -8.23 -12.86 3.98
N CYS A 149 -9.03 -13.87 4.27
CA CYS A 149 -8.80 -14.82 5.36
C CYS A 149 -8.99 -16.25 4.88
N LEU A 150 -8.07 -17.14 5.27
CA LEU A 150 -8.17 -18.59 5.14
C LEU A 150 -8.77 -19.14 6.44
N VAL A 151 -9.71 -20.06 6.34
CA VAL A 151 -10.37 -20.71 7.50
C VAL A 151 -10.59 -22.20 7.17
N ASP A 152 -10.24 -23.08 8.09
CA ASP A 152 -10.52 -24.53 8.01
C ASP A 152 -10.01 -25.22 6.73
N GLY A 153 -8.92 -24.75 6.18
CA GLY A 153 -8.38 -25.31 4.94
C GLY A 153 -9.15 -24.93 3.66
N GLU A 154 -10.14 -24.04 3.78
CA GLU A 154 -10.87 -23.49 2.63
C GLU A 154 -10.06 -22.43 1.87
N ASP A 155 -10.52 -22.08 0.68
CA ASP A 155 -9.97 -20.98 -0.11
C ASP A 155 -10.18 -19.64 0.59
N ALA A 156 -9.29 -18.67 0.30
CA ALA A 156 -9.37 -17.35 0.93
C ALA A 156 -10.68 -16.64 0.59
N THR A 157 -11.31 -16.08 1.60
CA THR A 157 -12.55 -15.32 1.48
C THR A 157 -12.37 -13.88 1.94
N LEU A 158 -13.04 -12.92 1.30
CA LEU A 158 -13.11 -11.53 1.75
C LEU A 158 -14.25 -11.35 2.73
N LYS A 159 -13.94 -10.80 3.91
CA LYS A 159 -14.92 -10.49 4.94
C LYS A 159 -14.49 -9.24 5.71
N ARG A 160 -15.45 -8.60 6.40
CA ARG A 160 -15.13 -7.57 7.38
C ARG A 160 -14.68 -8.21 8.67
N PHE A 161 -13.51 -7.82 9.14
CA PHE A 161 -12.89 -8.32 10.36
C PHE A 161 -13.41 -7.56 11.59
N ARG A 162 -13.80 -8.31 12.62
CA ARG A 162 -14.13 -7.78 13.95
C ARG A 162 -13.61 -8.73 15.02
N ARG A 163 -12.74 -8.25 15.87
CA ARG A 163 -12.27 -8.98 17.05
C ARG A 163 -13.10 -8.63 18.27
N GLN A 164 -13.62 -9.63 18.95
CA GLN A 164 -14.39 -9.50 20.19
C GLN A 164 -13.84 -10.49 21.23
N ARG A 165 -13.08 -9.98 22.22
CA ARG A 165 -12.41 -10.81 23.23
C ARG A 165 -11.58 -11.92 22.57
N ASP A 166 -11.95 -13.20 22.78
CA ASP A 166 -11.25 -14.37 22.31
C ASP A 166 -11.80 -14.94 20.99
N MET A 167 -12.64 -14.16 20.31
CA MET A 167 -13.28 -14.55 19.06
C MET A 167 -13.02 -13.51 17.96
N VAL A 168 -12.95 -13.98 16.75
CA VAL A 168 -12.94 -13.16 15.53
C VAL A 168 -14.24 -13.43 14.79
N LEU A 169 -14.98 -12.37 14.50
CA LEU A 169 -16.14 -12.39 13.63
C LEU A 169 -15.70 -11.98 12.23
N LEU A 170 -15.84 -12.89 11.27
CA LEU A 170 -15.72 -12.61 9.83
C LEU A 170 -17.11 -12.31 9.28
N GLN A 171 -17.42 -11.03 9.15
CA GLN A 171 -18.74 -10.53 8.77
C GLN A 171 -18.82 -10.36 7.25
N PRO A 172 -19.73 -11.06 6.55
CA PRO A 172 -20.09 -10.73 5.18
C PRO A 172 -20.86 -9.40 5.13
N GLU A 173 -20.71 -8.67 4.07
CA GLU A 173 -21.48 -7.45 3.76
C GLU A 173 -22.61 -7.79 2.76
N ASN A 174 -23.33 -8.86 3.07
CA ASN A 174 -24.53 -9.31 2.37
C ASN A 174 -25.36 -10.15 3.34
N PRO A 175 -26.62 -9.77 3.65
CA PRO A 175 -27.48 -10.50 4.59
C PRO A 175 -27.83 -11.94 4.18
N ALA A 176 -27.61 -12.30 2.92
CA ALA A 176 -27.81 -13.67 2.44
C ALA A 176 -26.75 -14.66 2.95
N TYR A 177 -25.67 -14.16 3.57
CA TYR A 177 -24.55 -14.95 4.07
C TYR A 177 -24.45 -14.83 5.58
N GLU A 178 -24.22 -15.95 6.26
CA GLU A 178 -24.03 -15.96 7.72
C GLU A 178 -22.59 -15.55 8.08
N PRO A 179 -22.42 -14.79 9.18
CA PRO A 179 -21.10 -14.49 9.72
C PRO A 179 -20.45 -15.75 10.26
N LYS A 180 -19.11 -15.86 10.11
CA LYS A 180 -18.31 -16.92 10.74
C LYS A 180 -17.68 -16.40 12.03
N LEU A 181 -17.91 -17.08 13.15
CA LEU A 181 -17.23 -16.86 14.44
C LEU A 181 -16.09 -17.87 14.57
N ILE A 182 -14.88 -17.36 14.75
CA ILE A 182 -13.66 -18.17 14.78
C ILE A 182 -12.92 -17.89 16.09
N PRO A 183 -12.55 -18.91 16.86
CA PRO A 183 -11.71 -18.74 18.04
C PRO A 183 -10.38 -18.07 17.71
N LEU A 184 -9.89 -17.19 18.58
CA LEU A 184 -8.59 -16.55 18.37
C LEU A 184 -7.44 -17.58 18.36
N SER A 185 -7.59 -18.68 19.12
CA SER A 185 -6.68 -19.82 19.12
C SER A 185 -6.43 -20.41 17.73
N ASP A 186 -7.42 -20.36 16.83
CA ASP A 186 -7.29 -20.91 15.48
C ASP A 186 -6.32 -20.07 14.63
N PHE A 187 -6.23 -18.75 14.89
CA PHE A 187 -5.21 -17.90 14.30
C PHE A 187 -3.81 -18.17 14.88
N GLU A 188 -3.71 -18.58 16.14
CA GLU A 188 -2.45 -18.94 16.78
C GLU A 188 -1.94 -20.30 16.31
N THR A 189 -2.84 -21.24 16.05
CA THR A 189 -2.50 -22.59 15.57
C THR A 189 -2.36 -22.67 14.04
N GLY A 190 -2.80 -21.62 13.32
CA GLY A 190 -2.77 -21.57 11.86
C GLY A 190 -3.96 -22.25 11.16
N ALA A 191 -4.97 -22.72 11.92
CA ALA A 191 -6.25 -23.20 11.36
C ALA A 191 -7.03 -22.07 10.68
N ALA A 192 -6.88 -20.85 11.17
CA ALA A 192 -7.31 -19.62 10.48
C ALA A 192 -6.10 -18.70 10.26
N ARG A 193 -6.10 -17.94 9.16
CA ARG A 193 -5.02 -16.99 8.87
C ARG A 193 -5.51 -15.81 8.03
N ILE A 194 -5.16 -14.59 8.44
CA ILE A 194 -5.27 -13.41 7.59
C ILE A 194 -4.12 -13.45 6.58
N VAL A 195 -4.40 -13.26 5.31
CA VAL A 195 -3.40 -13.24 4.23
C VAL A 195 -3.17 -11.84 3.67
N GLY A 196 -4.07 -10.91 3.97
CA GLY A 196 -3.92 -9.51 3.62
C GLY A 196 -5.14 -8.69 4.00
N VAL A 197 -4.93 -7.38 4.02
CA VAL A 197 -5.96 -6.35 4.30
C VAL A 197 -6.22 -5.55 3.03
N ALA A 198 -7.49 -5.33 2.70
CA ALA A 198 -7.91 -4.59 1.53
C ALA A 198 -7.55 -3.09 1.66
N VAL A 199 -6.87 -2.56 0.66
CA VAL A 199 -6.45 -1.16 0.60
C VAL A 199 -7.13 -0.37 -0.53
N ARG A 200 -7.56 -1.06 -1.59
CA ARG A 200 -8.23 -0.43 -2.73
C ARG A 200 -9.09 -1.42 -3.50
N LEU A 201 -10.19 -0.92 -4.05
CA LEU A 201 -11.02 -1.63 -5.04
C LEU A 201 -10.73 -1.07 -6.44
N VAL A 202 -10.54 -1.96 -7.41
CA VAL A 202 -10.37 -1.61 -8.82
C VAL A 202 -11.42 -2.35 -9.63
N ARG A 203 -12.15 -1.61 -10.46
CA ARG A 203 -13.17 -2.15 -11.36
C ARG A 203 -12.87 -1.65 -12.77
N GLU A 204 -12.82 -2.57 -13.71
CA GLU A 204 -12.82 -2.25 -15.14
C GLU A 204 -14.28 -1.94 -15.56
N LEU A 205 -14.45 -0.91 -16.39
CA LEU A 205 -15.76 -0.48 -16.91
C LEU A 205 -16.06 -1.17 -18.23
#